data_9a644d6b4c73a338c62112fa171ffc2d
#
_entry.id   9a644d6b4c73a338c62112fa171ffc2d
#
_cell.length_a   1.000
_cell.length_b   1.000
_cell.length_c   1.000
_cell.angle_alpha   90.00
_cell.angle_beta   90.00
_cell.angle_gamma   90.00
#
_symmetry.space_group_name_H-M   'P 1'
#
loop_
_entity.id
_entity.type
_entity.pdbx_description
1 polymer ?
#
loop_
_entity_poly.entity_id
_entity_poly.type
_entity_poly.pdbx_seq_one_letter_code
_entity_poly.pdbx_strand_id
1 'polypeptide(L)'
;MKNLLIIFTLLFSSVFLSSPSFAGWTKVDEGGGNTFYVDFERIRKHDGFVYWWELGDYLKPQMGYFSAKSYNIGDCRLFRVKVLSYSWHKEPMGGGTGITVNIPDNWRYPNPKSIDEYKLKSVCSR
;
A
#
# COMPACT_ATOMS: atom_id res chain seq x y z
N MET A 1 19.38 -45.70 9.09
CA MET A 1 20.07 -44.51 9.58
C MET A 1 20.30 -43.47 8.49
N LYS A 2 20.71 -43.82 7.28
CA LYS A 2 20.90 -42.87 6.18
C LYS A 2 19.61 -42.18 5.74
N ASN A 3 18.46 -42.86 5.81
CA ASN A 3 17.17 -42.31 5.42
C ASN A 3 16.60 -41.27 6.43
N LEU A 4 16.96 -41.38 7.69
CA LEU A 4 16.54 -40.48 8.75
C LEU A 4 17.23 -39.11 8.61
N LEU A 5 18.50 -39.10 8.18
CA LEU A 5 19.29 -37.89 7.98
C LEU A 5 18.79 -37.08 6.77
N ILE A 6 18.34 -37.76 5.70
CA ILE A 6 17.80 -37.11 4.50
C ILE A 6 16.46 -36.46 4.78
N ILE A 7 15.59 -37.08 5.58
CA ILE A 7 14.28 -36.54 5.97
C ILE A 7 14.46 -35.28 6.84
N PHE A 8 15.42 -35.28 7.75
CA PHE A 8 15.73 -34.16 8.61
C PHE A 8 16.26 -32.95 7.82
N THR A 9 17.07 -33.19 6.79
CA THR A 9 17.62 -32.14 5.94
C THR A 9 16.55 -31.51 5.06
N LEU A 10 15.57 -32.28 4.59
CA LEU A 10 14.43 -31.79 3.80
C LEU A 10 13.47 -30.94 4.62
N LEU A 11 13.24 -31.31 5.89
CA LEU A 11 12.40 -30.52 6.80
C LEU A 11 13.04 -29.18 7.18
N PHE A 12 14.36 -29.13 7.29
CA PHE A 12 15.09 -27.91 7.63
C PHE A 12 15.12 -26.90 6.46
N SER A 13 15.18 -27.39 5.20
CA SER A 13 15.20 -26.51 4.02
C SER A 13 13.86 -25.85 3.73
N SER A 14 12.73 -26.40 4.20
CA SER A 14 11.43 -25.79 4.00
C SER A 14 11.16 -24.56 4.87
N VAL A 15 11.91 -24.38 5.97
CA VAL A 15 11.77 -23.22 6.87
C VAL A 15 12.36 -21.94 6.27
N PHE A 16 13.33 -22.06 5.34
CA PHE A 16 13.97 -20.91 4.72
C PHE A 16 13.23 -20.34 3.51
N LEU A 17 12.12 -20.95 3.09
CA LEU A 17 11.34 -20.53 1.93
C LEU A 17 10.16 -19.61 2.28
N SER A 18 9.89 -19.36 3.57
CA SER A 18 8.87 -18.39 3.98
C SER A 18 9.47 -17.00 3.98
N SER A 19 9.32 -16.25 2.89
CA SER A 19 9.62 -14.82 2.87
C SER A 19 8.58 -14.06 3.70
N PRO A 20 9.00 -13.03 4.48
CA PRO A 20 8.04 -12.20 5.18
C PRO A 20 7.13 -11.51 4.16
N SER A 21 5.83 -11.77 4.24
CA SER A 21 4.85 -11.08 3.42
C SER A 21 4.50 -9.75 4.06
N PHE A 22 4.76 -8.65 3.37
CA PHE A 22 4.25 -7.34 3.72
C PHE A 22 2.84 -7.16 3.14
N ALA A 23 1.88 -7.95 3.63
CA ALA A 23 0.43 -7.81 3.47
C ALA A 23 -0.04 -7.08 2.19
N GLY A 24 0.50 -7.45 1.02
CA GLY A 24 0.03 -6.92 -0.25
C GLY A 24 0.52 -5.53 -0.63
N TRP A 25 1.34 -4.88 0.19
CA TRP A 25 1.90 -3.58 -0.13
C TRP A 25 2.99 -3.67 -1.20
N THR A 26 2.77 -2.99 -2.33
CA THR A 26 3.74 -2.88 -3.40
C THR A 26 4.28 -1.46 -3.44
N LYS A 27 5.61 -1.31 -3.39
CA LYS A 27 6.26 0.00 -3.50
C LYS A 27 6.01 0.58 -4.89
N VAL A 28 5.54 1.82 -4.94
CA VAL A 28 5.26 2.53 -6.18
C VAL A 28 6.10 3.78 -6.37
N ASP A 29 6.66 4.32 -5.27
CA ASP A 29 7.53 5.48 -5.33
C ASP A 29 8.36 5.60 -4.06
N GLU A 30 9.48 6.34 -4.13
CA GLU A 30 10.24 6.75 -2.96
C GLU A 30 10.98 8.05 -3.27
N GLY A 31 11.11 8.91 -2.27
CA GLY A 31 11.82 10.17 -2.41
C GLY A 31 11.79 10.97 -1.11
N GLY A 32 12.84 11.75 -0.84
CA GLY A 32 12.92 12.59 0.35
C GLY A 32 12.87 11.83 1.67
N GLY A 33 13.24 10.54 1.67
CA GLY A 33 13.15 9.68 2.85
C GLY A 33 11.78 9.05 3.05
N ASN A 34 10.84 9.26 2.15
CA ASN A 34 9.50 8.69 2.21
C ASN A 34 9.34 7.59 1.16
N THR A 35 8.64 6.52 1.51
CA THR A 35 8.33 5.43 0.59
C THR A 35 6.81 5.26 0.50
N PHE A 36 6.32 5.08 -0.72
CA PHE A 36 4.89 4.99 -0.98
C PHE A 36 4.53 3.63 -1.57
N TYR A 37 3.41 3.09 -1.10
CA TYR A 37 2.93 1.76 -1.45
C TYR A 37 1.47 1.81 -1.85
N VAL A 38 1.08 0.88 -2.73
CA VAL A 38 -0.32 0.59 -3.07
C VAL A 38 -0.60 -0.88 -2.79
N ASP A 39 -1.76 -1.17 -2.23
CA ASP A 39 -2.20 -2.55 -2.03
C ASP A 39 -3.00 -3.01 -3.26
N PHE A 40 -2.30 -3.58 -4.22
CA PHE A 40 -2.93 -4.07 -5.45
C PHE A 40 -3.76 -5.34 -5.25
N GLU A 41 -3.61 -6.03 -4.14
CA GLU A 41 -4.39 -7.23 -3.84
C GLU A 41 -5.80 -6.91 -3.31
N ARG A 42 -6.02 -5.69 -2.82
CA ARG A 42 -7.30 -5.25 -2.25
C ARG A 42 -7.98 -4.18 -3.08
N ILE A 43 -7.78 -4.20 -4.38
CA ILE A 43 -8.50 -3.29 -5.28
C ILE A 43 -9.93 -3.79 -5.43
N ARG A 44 -10.90 -2.88 -5.30
CA ARG A 44 -12.31 -3.17 -5.49
C ARG A 44 -12.86 -2.29 -6.59
N LYS A 45 -13.63 -2.89 -7.51
CA LYS A 45 -14.32 -2.16 -8.56
C LYS A 45 -15.82 -2.21 -8.32
N HIS A 46 -16.47 -1.07 -8.41
CA HIS A 46 -17.91 -0.94 -8.21
C HIS A 46 -18.46 0.27 -8.97
N ASP A 47 -19.50 0.07 -9.79
CA ASP A 47 -20.21 1.11 -10.54
C ASP A 47 -19.29 2.03 -11.38
N GLY A 48 -18.26 1.46 -12.00
CA GLY A 48 -17.32 2.22 -12.83
C GLY A 48 -16.23 2.94 -12.05
N PHE A 49 -16.22 2.81 -10.73
CA PHE A 49 -15.19 3.35 -9.86
C PHE A 49 -14.25 2.25 -9.37
N VAL A 50 -13.02 2.64 -9.02
CA VAL A 50 -12.01 1.75 -8.43
C VAL A 50 -11.64 2.28 -7.04
N TYR A 51 -11.53 1.37 -6.07
CA TYR A 51 -11.20 1.69 -4.68
C TYR A 51 -9.93 0.97 -4.29
N TRP A 52 -9.01 1.67 -3.61
CA TRP A 52 -7.75 1.06 -3.18
C TRP A 52 -7.17 1.74 -1.94
N TRP A 53 -6.26 1.03 -1.29
CA TRP A 53 -5.50 1.54 -0.16
C TRP A 53 -4.10 1.96 -0.59
N GLU A 54 -3.62 3.06 -0.03
CA GLU A 54 -2.26 3.53 -0.14
C GLU A 54 -1.62 3.64 1.24
N LEU A 55 -0.28 3.54 1.29
CA LEU A 55 0.52 3.69 2.49
C LEU A 55 1.70 4.61 2.19
N GLY A 56 1.87 5.62 3.02
CA GLY A 56 3.09 6.42 3.07
C GLY A 56 3.89 6.05 4.30
N ASP A 57 5.15 5.68 4.11
CA ASP A 57 6.07 5.32 5.18
C ASP A 57 7.18 6.36 5.26
N TYR A 58 7.37 6.96 6.44
CA TYR A 58 8.24 8.12 6.61
C TYR A 58 9.50 7.73 7.36
N LEU A 59 10.67 8.06 6.79
CA LEU A 59 11.95 7.84 7.47
C LEU A 59 12.07 8.71 8.73
N LYS A 60 11.61 9.96 8.63
CA LYS A 60 11.52 10.87 9.77
C LYS A 60 10.06 11.13 10.10
N PRO A 61 9.67 11.15 11.38
CA PRO A 61 8.27 11.35 11.73
C PRO A 61 7.76 12.70 11.22
N GLN A 62 6.55 12.70 10.70
CA GLN A 62 5.84 13.92 10.32
C GLN A 62 4.74 14.16 11.34
N MET A 63 4.81 15.28 12.05
CA MET A 63 3.90 15.63 13.15
C MET A 63 3.81 14.50 14.21
N GLY A 64 4.92 13.77 14.43
CA GLY A 64 4.97 12.65 15.37
C GLY A 64 4.46 11.32 14.85
N TYR A 65 4.12 11.21 13.56
CA TYR A 65 3.65 9.98 12.94
C TYR A 65 4.68 9.44 11.96
N PHE A 66 4.87 8.11 11.94
CA PHE A 66 5.84 7.44 11.07
C PHE A 66 5.22 6.89 9.79
N SER A 67 3.91 6.78 9.73
CA SER A 67 3.23 6.35 8.51
C SER A 67 1.79 6.86 8.46
N ALA A 68 1.21 6.81 7.25
CA ALA A 68 -0.18 7.15 7.03
C ALA A 68 -0.78 6.21 5.99
N LYS A 69 -2.03 5.84 6.17
CA LYS A 69 -2.80 5.11 5.16
C LYS A 69 -3.90 6.00 4.62
N SER A 70 -4.24 5.82 3.36
CA SER A 70 -5.40 6.47 2.76
C SER A 70 -6.24 5.47 1.99
N TYR A 71 -7.56 5.62 2.08
CA TYR A 71 -8.52 4.90 1.24
C TYR A 71 -8.99 5.84 0.15
N ASN A 72 -8.88 5.39 -1.11
CA ASN A 72 -9.04 6.25 -2.27
C ASN A 72 -10.11 5.70 -3.20
N ILE A 73 -10.75 6.59 -3.93
CA ILE A 73 -11.66 6.27 -5.03
C ILE A 73 -11.12 6.91 -6.32
N GLY A 74 -11.10 6.12 -7.40
CA GLY A 74 -10.73 6.58 -8.73
C GLY A 74 -11.88 6.43 -9.72
N ASP A 75 -12.03 7.42 -10.58
CA ASP A 75 -12.92 7.39 -11.73
C ASP A 75 -12.06 7.15 -12.96
N CYS A 76 -12.05 5.92 -13.45
CA CYS A 76 -11.18 5.54 -14.58
C CYS A 76 -11.62 6.15 -15.90
N ARG A 77 -12.90 6.48 -16.02
CA ARG A 77 -13.45 7.08 -17.26
C ARG A 77 -13.06 8.55 -17.39
N LEU A 78 -13.27 9.33 -16.32
CA LEU A 78 -12.90 10.75 -16.30
C LEU A 78 -11.46 10.98 -15.84
N PHE A 79 -10.79 9.93 -15.40
CA PHE A 79 -9.41 9.92 -14.94
C PHE A 79 -9.16 10.94 -13.82
N ARG A 80 -9.87 10.75 -12.70
CA ARG A 80 -9.80 11.60 -11.52
C ARG A 80 -9.84 10.76 -10.25
N VAL A 81 -9.36 11.33 -9.16
CA VAL A 81 -9.20 10.64 -7.87
C VAL A 81 -9.63 11.54 -6.72
N LYS A 82 -10.12 10.95 -5.64
CA LYS A 82 -10.26 11.63 -4.36
C LYS A 82 -10.02 10.68 -3.21
N VAL A 83 -9.66 11.23 -2.06
CA VAL A 83 -9.42 10.47 -0.84
C VAL A 83 -10.71 10.38 -0.03
N LEU A 84 -11.03 9.18 0.43
CA LEU A 84 -12.22 8.93 1.25
C LEU A 84 -11.90 8.96 2.75
N SER A 85 -10.72 8.46 3.15
CA SER A 85 -10.31 8.50 4.55
C SER A 85 -8.80 8.46 4.69
N TYR A 86 -8.29 9.00 5.78
CA TYR A 86 -6.90 8.94 6.20
C TYR A 86 -6.79 8.31 7.58
N SER A 87 -5.68 7.60 7.82
CA SER A 87 -5.28 7.22 9.18
C SER A 87 -3.79 7.51 9.37
N TRP A 88 -3.45 8.12 10.50
CA TRP A 88 -2.08 8.45 10.87
C TRP A 88 -1.60 7.47 11.93
N HIS A 89 -0.39 6.94 11.78
CA HIS A 89 0.12 5.86 12.62
C HIS A 89 1.44 6.25 13.28
N LYS A 90 1.58 5.88 14.55
CA LYS A 90 2.78 6.17 15.34
C LYS A 90 3.96 5.27 14.99
N GLU A 91 3.72 4.16 14.31
CA GLU A 91 4.74 3.20 13.90
C GLU A 91 4.86 3.13 12.39
N PRO A 92 6.00 2.63 11.87
CA PRO A 92 6.17 2.42 10.44
C PRO A 92 5.16 1.44 9.85
N MET A 93 4.97 1.52 8.55
CA MET A 93 4.17 0.58 7.74
C MET A 93 2.72 0.45 8.20
N GLY A 94 2.14 1.53 8.71
CA GLY A 94 0.75 1.53 9.18
C GLY A 94 0.53 0.79 10.47
N GLY A 95 1.59 0.52 11.23
CA GLY A 95 1.52 -0.17 12.51
C GLY A 95 1.11 0.75 13.66
N GLY A 96 0.91 0.15 14.82
CA GLY A 96 0.54 0.86 16.03
C GLY A 96 -0.88 1.43 15.99
N THR A 97 -1.20 2.20 17.03
CA THR A 97 -2.49 2.88 17.13
C THR A 97 -2.55 4.03 16.15
N GLY A 98 -3.57 4.05 15.31
CA GLY A 98 -3.78 5.11 14.34
C GLY A 98 -4.93 6.03 14.72
N ILE A 99 -4.88 7.25 14.21
CA ILE A 99 -5.99 8.21 14.26
C ILE A 99 -6.60 8.28 12.87
N THR A 100 -7.89 7.89 12.76
CA THR A 100 -8.61 7.98 11.50
C THR A 100 -9.29 9.33 11.39
N VAL A 101 -9.09 9.98 10.25
CA VAL A 101 -9.69 11.28 9.94
C VAL A 101 -10.45 11.17 8.62
N ASN A 102 -11.73 11.50 8.66
CA ASN A 102 -12.56 11.57 7.45
C ASN A 102 -12.65 13.04 7.05
N ILE A 103 -11.77 13.45 6.14
CA ILE A 103 -11.72 14.82 5.62
C ILE A 103 -12.50 14.84 4.31
N PRO A 104 -13.48 15.73 4.14
CA PRO A 104 -14.10 15.92 2.85
C PRO A 104 -13.04 16.28 1.81
N ASP A 105 -13.00 15.52 0.73
CA ASP A 105 -12.05 15.77 -0.36
C ASP A 105 -12.82 16.00 -1.66
N ASN A 106 -12.20 16.71 -2.59
CA ASN A 106 -12.76 16.97 -3.89
C ASN A 106 -12.08 16.10 -4.94
N TRP A 107 -12.80 15.82 -6.03
CA TRP A 107 -12.21 15.20 -7.19
C TRP A 107 -11.09 16.08 -7.73
N ARG A 108 -9.96 15.44 -8.02
CA ARG A 108 -8.81 16.10 -8.65
C ARG A 108 -8.29 15.26 -9.81
N TYR A 109 -7.77 15.93 -10.80
CA TYR A 109 -7.17 15.29 -11.96
C TYR A 109 -5.67 15.19 -11.74
N PRO A 110 -5.07 13.98 -11.81
CA PRO A 110 -3.63 13.83 -11.64
C PRO A 110 -2.85 14.63 -12.67
N ASN A 111 -1.77 15.28 -12.23
CA ASN A 111 -0.88 15.98 -13.13
C ASN A 111 -0.17 14.99 -14.05
N PRO A 112 0.08 15.36 -15.32
CA PRO A 112 0.84 14.50 -16.23
C PRO A 112 2.22 14.17 -15.66
N LYS A 113 2.65 12.91 -15.78
CA LYS A 113 3.94 12.38 -15.31
C LYS A 113 4.10 12.41 -13.79
N SER A 114 3.03 12.59 -13.03
CA SER A 114 3.06 12.52 -11.57
C SER A 114 2.92 11.08 -11.08
N ILE A 115 3.29 10.87 -9.80
CA ILE A 115 3.06 9.58 -9.17
C ILE A 115 1.55 9.27 -9.05
N ASP A 116 0.71 10.30 -8.87
CA ASP A 116 -0.74 10.13 -8.82
C ASP A 116 -1.29 9.61 -10.16
N GLU A 117 -0.77 10.09 -11.27
CA GLU A 117 -1.13 9.56 -12.59
C GLU A 117 -0.74 8.09 -12.73
N TYR A 118 0.48 7.74 -12.31
CA TYR A 118 0.97 6.37 -12.34
C TYR A 118 0.09 5.45 -11.49
N LYS A 119 -0.23 5.87 -10.27
CA LYS A 119 -1.08 5.08 -9.37
C LYS A 119 -2.47 4.85 -9.95
N LEU A 120 -3.11 5.89 -10.45
CA LEU A 120 -4.46 5.78 -11.03
C LEU A 120 -4.47 4.87 -12.27
N LYS A 121 -3.50 5.03 -13.18
CA LYS A 121 -3.35 4.12 -14.33
C LYS A 121 -3.18 2.68 -13.88
N SER A 122 -2.36 2.45 -12.86
CA SER A 122 -2.07 1.11 -12.38
C SER A 122 -3.29 0.43 -11.76
N VAL A 123 -4.09 1.15 -10.97
CA VAL A 123 -5.29 0.57 -10.36
C VAL A 123 -6.43 0.43 -11.37
N CYS A 124 -6.53 1.31 -12.36
CA CYS A 124 -7.55 1.23 -13.40
C CYS A 124 -7.32 0.07 -14.38
N SER A 125 -6.08 -0.36 -14.55
CA SER A 125 -5.72 -1.44 -15.49
C SER A 125 -5.80 -2.84 -14.89
N ARG A 126 -6.15 -2.97 -13.62
CA ARG A 126 -6.22 -4.25 -12.91
C ARG A 126 -7.51 -5.01 -13.06
#